data_399249ea947288b00fbb67da4dc2367b
#
_entry.id   399249ea947288b00fbb67da4dc2367b
#
_cell.length_a   1.000
_cell.length_b   1.000
_cell.length_c   1.000
_cell.angle_alpha   90.00
_cell.angle_beta   90.00
_cell.angle_gamma   90.00
#
_symmetry.space_group_name_H-M   'P 1'
#
loop_
_entity.id
_entity.type
_entity.pdbx_description
1 polymer ?
#
loop_
_entity_poly.entity_id
_entity_poly.type
_entity_poly.pdbx_seq_one_letter_code
_entity_poly.pdbx_strand_id
1 'polypeptide(L)'
;MENEDRIIIKDHIKFICKKRCIFPVVAIIILVALLFIVPFGKVLRPEKVNGIFNVKSNQEFVEISTGKMKYTGYDVKNGFGKKYSYYYALKDGKCAFALISKSDIDASIKDLPDGSVKEEISGVTFKAKVVKSNSSYKKMISLFAKDLNWTDDGLESISTGLVASAADYHPYRYLFGFWLIIFLIGVMVIRLIIAIRGIRDPYLYPVCSFLSKEESHDLIDEAQEEL
;
A
#
# COMPACT_ATOMS: atom_id res chain seq x y z
N MET A 1 40.70 -40.07 -19.48
CA MET A 1 39.25 -40.29 -19.45
C MET A 1 38.67 -39.77 -18.14
N GLU A 2 38.87 -40.34 -16.97
CA GLU A 2 38.20 -39.91 -15.71
C GLU A 2 38.44 -38.44 -15.30
N ASN A 3 39.59 -37.83 -15.65
CA ASN A 3 39.87 -36.43 -15.38
C ASN A 3 39.21 -35.46 -16.38
N GLU A 4 39.03 -35.85 -17.62
CA GLU A 4 38.41 -35.07 -18.68
C GLU A 4 36.90 -34.99 -18.44
N ASP A 5 36.26 -36.12 -18.10
CA ASP A 5 34.84 -36.21 -17.79
C ASP A 5 34.48 -35.32 -16.58
N ARG A 6 35.31 -35.30 -15.54
CA ARG A 6 35.14 -34.42 -14.36
C ARG A 6 35.22 -32.93 -14.69
N ILE A 7 36.06 -32.56 -15.67
CA ILE A 7 36.20 -31.17 -16.10
C ILE A 7 34.95 -30.70 -16.86
N ILE A 8 34.42 -31.57 -17.74
CA ILE A 8 33.22 -31.28 -18.54
C ILE A 8 32.00 -31.08 -17.62
N ILE A 9 31.76 -32.01 -16.69
CA ILE A 9 30.68 -31.92 -15.69
C ILE A 9 30.78 -30.65 -14.86
N LYS A 10 31.96 -30.27 -14.41
CA LYS A 10 32.21 -29.06 -13.64
C LYS A 10 31.84 -27.78 -14.40
N ASP A 11 32.20 -27.71 -15.67
CA ASP A 11 31.97 -26.54 -16.48
C ASP A 11 30.46 -26.42 -16.87
N HIS A 12 29.80 -27.55 -17.07
CA HIS A 12 28.34 -27.59 -17.30
C HIS A 12 27.60 -27.11 -16.08
N ILE A 13 27.89 -27.59 -14.86
CA ILE A 13 27.26 -27.08 -13.62
C ILE A 13 27.49 -25.59 -13.44
N LYS A 14 28.70 -25.08 -13.70
CA LYS A 14 28.99 -23.65 -13.65
C LYS A 14 28.14 -22.85 -14.63
N PHE A 15 27.94 -23.35 -15.84
CA PHE A 15 27.11 -22.72 -16.85
C PHE A 15 25.63 -22.62 -16.37
N ILE A 16 25.07 -23.71 -15.88
CA ILE A 16 23.72 -23.75 -15.31
C ILE A 16 23.59 -22.75 -14.15
N CYS A 17 24.53 -22.75 -13.20
CA CYS A 17 24.52 -21.83 -12.07
C CYS A 17 24.60 -20.36 -12.51
N LYS A 18 25.41 -20.03 -13.54
CA LYS A 18 25.45 -18.68 -14.13
C LYS A 18 24.08 -18.29 -14.70
N LYS A 19 23.45 -19.18 -15.47
CA LYS A 19 22.11 -18.95 -16.03
C LYS A 19 21.06 -18.74 -14.94
N ARG A 20 21.14 -19.51 -13.86
CA ARG A 20 20.23 -19.39 -12.68
C ARG A 20 20.45 -18.11 -11.85
N CYS A 21 21.60 -17.42 -11.97
CA CYS A 21 21.80 -16.12 -11.33
C CYS A 21 20.99 -15.01 -11.97
N ILE A 22 20.65 -15.10 -13.26
CA ILE A 22 20.01 -14.02 -14.03
C ILE A 22 18.64 -13.70 -13.42
N PHE A 23 17.81 -14.70 -13.19
CA PHE A 23 16.45 -14.51 -12.67
C PHE A 23 16.42 -13.81 -11.30
N PRO A 24 17.16 -14.26 -10.26
CA PRO A 24 17.17 -13.57 -8.97
C PRO A 24 17.67 -12.12 -9.08
N VAL A 25 18.69 -11.85 -9.91
CA VAL A 25 19.22 -10.50 -10.08
C VAL A 25 18.15 -9.57 -10.67
N VAL A 26 17.52 -9.99 -11.79
CA VAL A 26 16.43 -9.21 -12.41
C VAL A 26 15.27 -9.02 -11.46
N ALA A 27 14.87 -10.06 -10.73
CA ALA A 27 13.78 -9.99 -9.75
C ALA A 27 14.11 -9.00 -8.62
N ILE A 28 15.34 -9.01 -8.08
CA ILE A 28 15.76 -8.07 -7.04
C ILE A 28 15.69 -6.63 -7.57
N ILE A 29 16.17 -6.37 -8.78
CA ILE A 29 16.11 -5.03 -9.38
C ILE A 29 14.67 -4.53 -9.48
N ILE A 30 13.74 -5.38 -9.96
CA ILE A 30 12.32 -5.06 -10.08
C ILE A 30 11.71 -4.80 -8.70
N LEU A 31 11.96 -5.67 -7.71
CA LEU A 31 11.42 -5.53 -6.37
C LEU A 31 11.94 -4.27 -5.66
N VAL A 32 13.23 -3.94 -5.84
CA VAL A 32 13.81 -2.69 -5.33
C VAL A 32 13.16 -1.48 -6.00
N ALA A 33 12.98 -1.50 -7.33
CA ALA A 33 12.28 -0.42 -8.04
C ALA A 33 10.86 -0.23 -7.50
N LEU A 34 10.12 -1.30 -7.21
CA LEU A 34 8.78 -1.23 -6.61
C LEU A 34 8.78 -0.55 -5.24
N LEU A 35 9.83 -0.71 -4.42
CA LEU A 35 9.94 -0.01 -3.12
C LEU A 35 10.01 1.52 -3.28
N PHE A 36 10.56 2.01 -4.39
CA PHE A 36 10.61 3.46 -4.68
C PHE A 36 9.35 3.99 -5.35
N ILE A 37 8.66 3.17 -6.17
CA ILE A 37 7.44 3.57 -6.88
C ILE A 37 6.26 3.67 -5.89
N VAL A 38 6.13 2.71 -4.98
CA VAL A 38 5.03 2.69 -4.01
C VAL A 38 5.30 3.70 -2.87
N PRO A 39 4.37 4.59 -2.56
CA PRO A 39 4.59 5.67 -1.60
C PRO A 39 4.51 5.20 -0.14
N PHE A 40 5.25 4.16 0.23
CA PHE A 40 5.24 3.60 1.59
C PHE A 40 5.55 4.66 2.66
N GLY A 41 6.53 5.52 2.40
CA GLY A 41 6.93 6.57 3.34
C GLY A 41 5.82 7.59 3.58
N LYS A 42 5.09 7.99 2.53
CA LYS A 42 3.98 8.96 2.63
C LYS A 42 2.77 8.39 3.36
N VAL A 43 2.52 7.08 3.22
CA VAL A 43 1.43 6.40 3.93
C VAL A 43 1.74 6.28 5.42
N LEU A 44 2.97 5.89 5.79
CA LEU A 44 3.35 5.70 7.19
C LEU A 44 3.55 7.03 7.93
N ARG A 45 4.02 8.06 7.21
CA ARG A 45 4.23 9.41 7.73
C ARG A 45 3.51 10.42 6.83
N PRO A 46 2.17 10.52 6.94
CA PRO A 46 1.38 11.45 6.14
C PRO A 46 1.79 12.89 6.46
N GLU A 47 1.62 13.74 5.47
CA GLU A 47 1.91 15.18 5.59
C GLU A 47 0.93 15.84 6.55
N LYS A 48 1.45 16.61 7.51
CA LYS A 48 0.61 17.32 8.48
C LYS A 48 0.02 18.58 7.85
N VAL A 49 -1.30 18.69 7.92
CA VAL A 49 -2.07 19.81 7.37
C VAL A 49 -2.96 20.41 8.44
N ASN A 50 -2.83 21.71 8.68
CA ASN A 50 -3.69 22.44 9.60
C ASN A 50 -4.93 22.98 8.87
N GLY A 51 -6.08 22.37 9.15
CA GLY A 51 -7.36 22.72 8.54
C GLY A 51 -7.62 22.07 7.18
N ILE A 52 -8.87 21.71 6.96
CA ILE A 52 -9.33 20.97 5.77
C ILE A 52 -9.13 21.76 4.45
N PHE A 53 -9.20 23.10 4.50
CA PHE A 53 -9.03 23.95 3.32
C PHE A 53 -7.60 24.03 2.79
N ASN A 54 -6.61 23.62 3.59
CA ASN A 54 -5.20 23.61 3.19
C ASN A 54 -4.79 22.29 2.50
N VAL A 55 -5.73 21.36 2.33
CA VAL A 55 -5.51 20.10 1.62
C VAL A 55 -5.41 20.39 0.11
N LYS A 56 -4.33 19.91 -0.51
CA LYS A 56 -4.05 20.11 -1.94
C LYS A 56 -4.29 18.83 -2.74
N SER A 57 -4.62 18.97 -4.00
CA SER A 57 -4.88 17.84 -4.90
C SER A 57 -3.67 16.96 -5.21
N ASN A 58 -2.45 17.45 -4.96
CA ASN A 58 -1.21 16.69 -5.12
C ASN A 58 -0.79 15.91 -3.87
N GLN A 59 -1.50 16.08 -2.75
CA GLN A 59 -1.29 15.33 -1.51
C GLN A 59 -2.16 14.07 -1.55
N GLU A 60 -1.55 12.91 -1.42
CA GLU A 60 -2.29 11.65 -1.43
C GLU A 60 -2.70 11.21 -0.02
N PHE A 61 -1.80 11.36 0.95
CA PHE A 61 -2.00 10.98 2.35
C PHE A 61 -1.68 12.16 3.26
N VAL A 62 -2.61 12.48 4.14
CA VAL A 62 -2.52 13.64 5.03
C VAL A 62 -2.93 13.29 6.46
N GLU A 63 -2.35 13.97 7.41
CA GLU A 63 -2.79 14.01 8.81
C GLU A 63 -3.36 15.41 9.05
N ILE A 64 -4.67 15.49 9.22
CA ILE A 64 -5.38 16.77 9.31
C ILE A 64 -5.77 17.04 10.75
N SER A 65 -5.41 18.23 11.23
CA SER A 65 -6.01 18.79 12.44
C SER A 65 -7.17 19.70 12.03
N THR A 66 -8.39 19.31 12.37
CA THR A 66 -9.59 20.03 11.93
C THR A 66 -9.77 21.34 12.69
N GLY A 67 -10.24 22.39 11.99
CA GLY A 67 -10.96 23.50 12.62
C GLY A 67 -12.37 23.08 13.05
N LYS A 68 -13.29 24.06 13.10
CA LYS A 68 -14.70 23.77 13.32
C LYS A 68 -15.32 23.13 12.08
N MET A 69 -15.96 21.97 12.27
CA MET A 69 -16.69 21.25 11.22
C MET A 69 -18.04 20.80 11.77
N LYS A 70 -19.04 20.80 10.90
CA LYS A 70 -20.41 20.37 11.22
C LYS A 70 -20.70 19.03 10.55
N TYR A 71 -21.52 18.23 11.23
CA TYR A 71 -21.99 16.95 10.70
C TYR A 71 -23.03 17.18 9.59
N THR A 72 -22.90 16.40 8.52
CA THR A 72 -23.82 16.49 7.37
C THR A 72 -25.13 15.71 7.55
N GLY A 73 -25.22 14.83 8.57
CA GLY A 73 -26.32 13.88 8.71
C GLY A 73 -26.04 12.51 8.04
N TYR A 74 -24.94 12.35 7.34
CA TYR A 74 -24.68 11.17 6.53
C TYR A 74 -23.49 10.35 7.02
N ASP A 75 -23.73 9.03 7.15
CA ASP A 75 -22.75 8.03 7.57
C ASP A 75 -22.49 7.02 6.46
N VAL A 76 -21.26 6.51 6.44
CA VAL A 76 -20.86 5.40 5.59
C VAL A 76 -20.33 4.29 6.47
N LYS A 77 -20.75 3.04 6.21
CA LYS A 77 -20.15 1.84 6.82
C LYS A 77 -19.23 1.18 5.80
N ASN A 78 -18.02 0.84 6.22
CA ASN A 78 -17.17 0.00 5.39
C ASN A 78 -17.61 -1.48 5.50
N GLY A 79 -17.04 -2.35 4.63
CA GLY A 79 -17.34 -3.79 4.63
C GLY A 79 -17.01 -4.53 5.94
N PHE A 80 -16.29 -3.91 6.87
CA PHE A 80 -15.97 -4.44 8.21
C PHE A 80 -16.83 -3.84 9.31
N GLY A 81 -17.90 -3.13 8.96
CA GLY A 81 -18.85 -2.54 9.93
C GLY A 81 -18.36 -1.27 10.62
N LYS A 82 -17.17 -0.75 10.32
CA LYS A 82 -16.71 0.54 10.86
C LYS A 82 -17.55 1.68 10.29
N LYS A 83 -18.03 2.55 11.20
CA LYS A 83 -18.79 3.75 10.87
C LYS A 83 -17.85 4.93 10.62
N TYR A 84 -18.15 5.68 9.57
CA TYR A 84 -17.52 6.94 9.21
C TYR A 84 -18.62 7.97 8.95
N SER A 85 -18.41 9.20 9.42
CA SER A 85 -19.37 10.27 9.32
C SER A 85 -18.82 11.39 8.45
N TYR A 86 -19.66 11.93 7.56
CA TYR A 86 -19.30 13.10 6.76
C TYR A 86 -19.45 14.38 7.57
N TYR A 87 -18.38 15.17 7.59
CA TYR A 87 -18.35 16.51 8.17
C TYR A 87 -18.00 17.52 7.10
N TYR A 88 -18.51 18.73 7.24
CA TYR A 88 -18.23 19.85 6.35
C TYR A 88 -17.75 21.06 7.13
N ALA A 89 -16.94 21.89 6.47
CA ALA A 89 -16.56 23.22 6.92
C ALA A 89 -16.83 24.23 5.84
N LEU A 90 -17.24 25.44 6.24
CA LEU A 90 -17.46 26.57 5.35
C LEU A 90 -16.44 27.65 5.67
N LYS A 91 -15.76 28.15 4.63
CA LYS A 91 -14.81 29.26 4.74
C LYS A 91 -14.79 30.03 3.41
N ASP A 92 -14.94 31.34 3.46
CA ASP A 92 -14.84 32.24 2.30
C ASP A 92 -15.69 31.79 1.12
N GLY A 93 -16.96 31.38 1.40
CA GLY A 93 -17.89 30.89 0.39
C GLY A 93 -17.58 29.53 -0.22
N LYS A 94 -16.54 28.83 0.28
CA LYS A 94 -16.19 27.47 -0.13
C LYS A 94 -16.58 26.46 0.92
N CYS A 95 -16.97 25.27 0.47
CA CYS A 95 -17.30 24.12 1.30
C CYS A 95 -16.24 23.02 1.14
N ALA A 96 -15.69 22.51 2.24
CA ALA A 96 -14.78 21.38 2.25
C ALA A 96 -15.37 20.24 3.07
N PHE A 97 -15.18 18.99 2.61
CA PHE A 97 -15.75 17.80 3.22
C PHE A 97 -14.66 16.86 3.73
N ALA A 98 -14.94 16.23 4.87
CA ALA A 98 -14.13 15.17 5.43
C ALA A 98 -15.01 13.97 5.81
N LEU A 99 -14.50 12.77 5.58
CA LEU A 99 -15.10 11.52 6.05
C LEU A 99 -14.22 10.99 7.21
N ILE A 100 -14.71 11.14 8.45
CA ILE A 100 -13.96 10.91 9.67
C ILE A 100 -14.49 9.64 10.35
N SER A 101 -13.60 8.82 10.92
CA SER A 101 -14.02 7.64 11.66
C SER A 101 -14.58 8.03 13.04
N LYS A 102 -15.57 7.28 13.51
CA LYS A 102 -16.10 7.46 14.87
C LYS A 102 -14.99 7.35 15.92
N SER A 103 -14.05 6.40 15.75
CA SER A 103 -12.94 6.21 16.67
C SER A 103 -12.00 7.42 16.78
N ASP A 104 -11.77 8.17 15.69
CA ASP A 104 -10.93 9.37 15.72
C ASP A 104 -11.63 10.54 16.42
N ILE A 105 -12.96 10.62 16.26
CA ILE A 105 -13.80 11.61 16.97
C ILE A 105 -13.79 11.31 18.47
N ASP A 106 -14.10 10.08 18.85
CA ASP A 106 -14.19 9.64 20.25
C ASP A 106 -12.81 9.80 20.97
N ALA A 107 -11.72 9.48 20.27
CA ALA A 107 -10.37 9.66 20.81
C ALA A 107 -9.98 11.13 21.07
N SER A 108 -10.57 12.05 20.28
CA SER A 108 -10.29 13.48 20.41
C SER A 108 -11.20 14.19 21.40
N ILE A 109 -12.34 13.59 21.75
CA ILE A 109 -13.38 14.20 22.58
C ILE A 109 -13.78 13.23 23.69
N LYS A 110 -13.28 13.48 24.91
CA LYS A 110 -13.36 12.56 26.05
C LYS A 110 -14.77 12.32 26.65
N ASP A 111 -15.78 13.13 26.31
CA ASP A 111 -17.08 13.12 27.01
C ASP A 111 -18.28 12.86 26.08
N LEU A 112 -18.13 12.01 25.05
CA LEU A 112 -19.27 11.61 24.23
C LEU A 112 -20.00 10.40 24.80
N PRO A 113 -21.34 10.49 24.98
CA PRO A 113 -22.17 9.33 25.27
C PRO A 113 -22.00 8.27 24.17
N ASP A 114 -21.91 7.02 24.57
CA ASP A 114 -21.71 5.90 23.63
C ASP A 114 -22.88 5.84 22.62
N GLY A 115 -22.55 5.86 21.33
CA GLY A 115 -23.55 5.81 20.24
C GLY A 115 -23.94 7.16 19.62
N SER A 116 -23.62 8.31 20.23
CA SER A 116 -23.98 9.63 19.67
C SER A 116 -23.03 10.07 18.56
N VAL A 117 -23.56 10.78 17.56
CA VAL A 117 -22.78 11.52 16.55
C VAL A 117 -22.75 12.97 16.98
N LYS A 118 -21.57 13.57 17.00
CA LYS A 118 -21.43 14.96 17.41
C LYS A 118 -21.77 15.88 16.24
N GLU A 119 -22.71 16.77 16.44
CA GLU A 119 -23.16 17.72 15.39
C GLU A 119 -22.06 18.70 14.99
N GLU A 120 -21.20 19.10 15.92
CA GLU A 120 -20.06 19.98 15.65
C GLU A 120 -18.80 19.44 16.31
N ILE A 121 -17.71 19.37 15.56
CA ILE A 121 -16.39 18.94 16.01
C ILE A 121 -15.38 20.07 15.80
N SER A 122 -14.34 20.10 16.65
CA SER A 122 -13.21 21.03 16.51
C SER A 122 -11.95 20.41 17.12
N GLY A 123 -10.81 20.63 16.48
CA GLY A 123 -9.53 20.14 16.99
C GLY A 123 -9.31 18.64 16.85
N VAL A 124 -10.14 17.93 16.10
CA VAL A 124 -9.98 16.49 15.83
C VAL A 124 -8.81 16.29 14.89
N THR A 125 -7.88 15.41 15.24
CA THR A 125 -6.78 15.03 14.37
C THR A 125 -7.01 13.62 13.85
N PHE A 126 -6.97 13.46 12.52
CA PHE A 126 -7.17 12.17 11.88
C PHE A 126 -6.30 12.03 10.63
N LYS A 127 -6.01 10.77 10.26
CA LYS A 127 -5.28 10.44 9.04
C LYS A 127 -6.25 10.08 7.93
N ALA A 128 -5.99 10.64 6.75
CA ALA A 128 -6.89 10.49 5.61
C ALA A 128 -6.12 10.28 4.29
N LYS A 129 -6.80 9.65 3.35
CA LYS A 129 -6.44 9.71 1.94
C LYS A 129 -7.24 10.85 1.29
N VAL A 130 -6.55 11.68 0.52
CA VAL A 130 -7.21 12.73 -0.27
C VAL A 130 -7.80 12.09 -1.53
N VAL A 131 -9.11 12.13 -1.66
CA VAL A 131 -9.85 11.52 -2.75
C VAL A 131 -10.57 12.60 -3.53
N LYS A 132 -10.50 12.55 -4.85
CA LYS A 132 -11.39 13.32 -5.70
C LYS A 132 -12.80 12.74 -5.59
N SER A 133 -13.79 13.54 -5.89
CA SER A 133 -15.21 13.15 -5.90
C SER A 133 -15.42 11.73 -6.45
N ASN A 134 -15.90 10.84 -5.59
CA ASN A 134 -16.28 9.46 -5.93
C ASN A 134 -17.80 9.26 -5.85
N SER A 135 -18.31 8.09 -6.21
CA SER A 135 -19.75 7.80 -6.21
C SER A 135 -20.41 7.99 -4.84
N SER A 136 -19.73 7.60 -3.75
CA SER A 136 -20.24 7.78 -2.39
C SER A 136 -20.33 9.26 -2.00
N TYR A 137 -19.33 10.05 -2.39
CA TYR A 137 -19.32 11.48 -2.19
C TYR A 137 -20.45 12.15 -2.98
N LYS A 138 -20.62 11.82 -4.26
CA LYS A 138 -21.71 12.39 -5.10
C LYS A 138 -23.09 12.08 -4.52
N LYS A 139 -23.29 10.85 -4.04
CA LYS A 139 -24.53 10.48 -3.36
C LYS A 139 -24.76 11.30 -2.09
N MET A 140 -23.71 11.52 -1.29
CA MET A 140 -23.81 12.37 -0.10
C MET A 140 -24.13 13.83 -0.47
N ILE A 141 -23.45 14.38 -1.49
CA ILE A 141 -23.72 15.75 -1.97
C ILE A 141 -25.17 15.90 -2.40
N SER A 142 -25.71 14.97 -3.19
CA SER A 142 -27.10 15.01 -3.65
C SER A 142 -28.12 14.97 -2.50
N LEU A 143 -27.85 14.15 -1.49
CA LEU A 143 -28.72 14.09 -0.31
C LEU A 143 -28.60 15.34 0.54
N PHE A 144 -27.39 15.83 0.78
CA PHE A 144 -27.14 17.01 1.58
C PHE A 144 -27.63 18.29 0.92
N ALA A 145 -27.54 18.39 -0.43
CA ALA A 145 -28.14 19.49 -1.18
C ALA A 145 -29.66 19.53 -1.02
N LYS A 146 -30.35 18.39 -1.05
CA LYS A 146 -31.80 18.30 -0.81
C LYS A 146 -32.19 18.81 0.58
N ASP A 147 -31.41 18.40 1.62
CA ASP A 147 -31.68 18.86 2.99
C ASP A 147 -31.53 20.38 3.16
N LEU A 148 -30.63 20.98 2.38
CA LEU A 148 -30.39 22.40 2.35
C LEU A 148 -31.34 23.18 1.40
N ASN A 149 -32.23 22.48 0.67
CA ASN A 149 -33.04 23.05 -0.41
C ASN A 149 -32.16 23.68 -1.53
N TRP A 150 -31.01 23.07 -1.81
CA TRP A 150 -30.10 23.50 -2.86
C TRP A 150 -30.11 22.51 -4.02
N THR A 151 -29.52 22.93 -5.15
CA THR A 151 -29.23 22.01 -6.26
C THR A 151 -27.87 21.30 -6.04
N ASP A 152 -27.74 20.10 -6.57
CA ASP A 152 -26.52 19.35 -6.54
C ASP A 152 -25.34 20.15 -7.13
N ASP A 153 -25.55 20.76 -8.30
CA ASP A 153 -24.58 21.62 -9.00
C ASP A 153 -24.20 22.87 -8.17
N GLY A 154 -25.16 23.45 -7.47
CA GLY A 154 -24.93 24.59 -6.59
C GLY A 154 -23.98 24.24 -5.45
N LEU A 155 -24.21 23.13 -4.78
CA LEU A 155 -23.35 22.68 -3.69
C LEU A 155 -21.99 22.20 -4.21
N GLU A 156 -21.93 21.52 -5.37
CA GLU A 156 -20.70 21.06 -5.97
C GLU A 156 -19.81 22.23 -6.44
N SER A 157 -20.42 23.33 -6.93
CA SER A 157 -19.68 24.52 -7.37
C SER A 157 -18.89 25.22 -6.26
N ILE A 158 -19.43 25.22 -5.04
CA ILE A 158 -18.75 25.81 -3.87
C ILE A 158 -17.84 24.80 -3.17
N SER A 159 -17.94 23.52 -3.51
CA SER A 159 -17.09 22.46 -2.95
C SER A 159 -15.66 22.57 -3.46
N THR A 160 -14.70 22.19 -2.60
CA THR A 160 -13.29 22.07 -3.01
C THR A 160 -13.04 20.94 -4.01
N GLY A 161 -14.03 20.06 -4.27
CA GLY A 161 -13.88 18.87 -5.13
C GLY A 161 -12.98 17.78 -4.56
N LEU A 162 -12.45 18.00 -3.34
CA LEU A 162 -11.59 17.09 -2.63
C LEU A 162 -12.26 16.64 -1.33
N VAL A 163 -12.09 15.36 -1.00
CA VAL A 163 -12.56 14.79 0.27
C VAL A 163 -11.37 14.18 1.00
N ALA A 164 -11.19 14.55 2.25
CA ALA A 164 -10.26 13.88 3.12
C ALA A 164 -10.95 12.66 3.76
N SER A 165 -10.66 11.47 3.24
CA SER A 165 -11.34 10.23 3.62
C SER A 165 -10.49 9.37 4.55
N ALA A 166 -10.89 9.24 5.80
CA ALA A 166 -10.31 8.26 6.72
C ALA A 166 -10.71 6.82 6.35
N ALA A 167 -11.86 6.64 5.66
CA ALA A 167 -12.30 5.32 5.21
C ALA A 167 -11.40 4.72 4.13
N ASP A 168 -10.76 5.56 3.31
CA ASP A 168 -9.85 5.14 2.23
C ASP A 168 -8.37 5.09 2.68
N TYR A 169 -8.09 5.46 3.93
CA TYR A 169 -6.76 5.37 4.52
C TYR A 169 -6.53 3.97 5.09
N HIS A 170 -5.82 3.12 4.34
CA HIS A 170 -5.53 1.75 4.70
C HIS A 170 -4.02 1.47 4.85
N PRO A 171 -3.36 1.95 5.92
CA PRO A 171 -1.91 1.80 6.09
C PRO A 171 -1.47 0.33 6.15
N TYR A 172 -2.32 -0.57 6.68
CA TYR A 172 -2.00 -2.00 6.80
C TYR A 172 -1.75 -2.68 5.46
N ARG A 173 -2.46 -2.30 4.39
CA ARG A 173 -2.25 -2.85 3.04
C ARG A 173 -0.86 -2.50 2.53
N TYR A 174 -0.42 -1.28 2.75
CA TYR A 174 0.91 -0.81 2.35
C TYR A 174 2.01 -1.45 3.21
N LEU A 175 1.78 -1.57 4.51
CA LEU A 175 2.72 -2.23 5.43
C LEU A 175 2.89 -3.71 5.08
N PHE A 176 1.80 -4.43 4.81
CA PHE A 176 1.85 -5.80 4.34
C PHE A 176 2.60 -5.93 3.00
N GLY A 177 2.31 -5.07 2.03
CA GLY A 177 3.01 -5.03 0.74
C GLY A 177 4.51 -4.78 0.91
N PHE A 178 4.89 -3.85 1.79
CA PHE A 178 6.28 -3.56 2.11
C PHE A 178 7.01 -4.81 2.66
N TRP A 179 6.44 -5.46 3.68
CA TRP A 179 7.05 -6.67 4.26
C TRP A 179 7.09 -7.84 3.28
N LEU A 180 6.08 -7.97 2.42
CA LEU A 180 6.06 -8.98 1.37
C LEU A 180 7.21 -8.77 0.37
N ILE A 181 7.43 -7.52 -0.06
CA ILE A 181 8.55 -7.19 -0.97
C ILE A 181 9.90 -7.49 -0.30
N ILE A 182 10.09 -7.10 0.97
CA ILE A 182 11.34 -7.39 1.72
C ILE A 182 11.56 -8.90 1.84
N PHE A 183 10.51 -9.67 2.14
CA PHE A 183 10.58 -11.13 2.20
C PHE A 183 10.99 -11.74 0.86
N LEU A 184 10.36 -11.30 -0.24
CA LEU A 184 10.70 -11.79 -1.58
C LEU A 184 12.14 -11.44 -1.98
N ILE A 185 12.62 -10.24 -1.65
CA ILE A 185 14.04 -9.87 -1.84
C ILE A 185 14.93 -10.85 -1.07
N GLY A 186 14.62 -11.14 0.18
CA GLY A 186 15.36 -12.10 1.00
C GLY A 186 15.45 -13.48 0.36
N VAL A 187 14.33 -14.01 -0.15
CA VAL A 187 14.29 -15.29 -0.87
C VAL A 187 15.17 -15.25 -2.14
N MET A 188 15.10 -14.15 -2.92
CA MET A 188 15.93 -14.02 -4.13
C MET A 188 17.42 -13.90 -3.82
N VAL A 189 17.79 -13.22 -2.73
CA VAL A 189 19.18 -13.14 -2.27
C VAL A 189 19.68 -14.52 -1.86
N ILE A 190 18.90 -15.32 -1.13
CA ILE A 190 19.28 -16.68 -0.77
C ILE A 190 19.50 -17.54 -2.02
N ARG A 191 18.58 -17.49 -3.00
CA ARG A 191 18.73 -18.19 -4.28
C ARG A 191 19.99 -17.76 -5.03
N LEU A 192 20.29 -16.47 -5.04
CA LEU A 192 21.50 -15.93 -5.66
C LEU A 192 22.78 -16.45 -4.97
N ILE A 193 22.79 -16.46 -3.63
CA ILE A 193 23.91 -17.01 -2.84
C ILE A 193 24.14 -18.49 -3.17
N ILE A 194 23.07 -19.29 -3.26
CA ILE A 194 23.17 -20.72 -3.61
C ILE A 194 23.75 -20.87 -5.02
N ALA A 195 23.26 -20.10 -6.00
CA ALA A 195 23.78 -20.17 -7.37
C ALA A 195 25.25 -19.72 -7.46
N ILE A 196 25.67 -18.68 -6.74
CA ILE A 196 27.05 -18.21 -6.68
C ILE A 196 27.96 -19.27 -6.03
N ARG A 197 27.49 -19.91 -4.96
CA ARG A 197 28.24 -21.04 -4.34
C ARG A 197 28.44 -22.20 -5.32
N GLY A 198 27.41 -22.55 -6.11
CA GLY A 198 27.52 -23.57 -7.14
C GLY A 198 28.53 -23.21 -8.26
N ILE A 199 28.67 -21.92 -8.58
CA ILE A 199 29.73 -21.47 -9.53
C ILE A 199 31.12 -21.63 -8.89
N ARG A 200 31.25 -21.33 -7.60
CA ARG A 200 32.53 -21.35 -6.88
C ARG A 200 33.00 -22.76 -6.57
N ASP A 201 32.06 -23.61 -6.12
CA ASP A 201 32.29 -25.01 -5.81
C ASP A 201 31.19 -25.91 -6.40
N PRO A 202 31.31 -26.33 -7.67
CA PRO A 202 30.32 -27.16 -8.35
C PRO A 202 30.00 -28.50 -7.67
N TYR A 203 30.94 -29.06 -6.93
CA TYR A 203 30.75 -30.35 -6.26
C TYR A 203 29.80 -30.25 -5.04
N LEU A 204 29.67 -29.08 -4.44
CA LEU A 204 28.75 -28.86 -3.32
C LEU A 204 27.33 -28.46 -3.77
N TYR A 205 27.15 -28.17 -5.06
CA TYR A 205 25.88 -27.67 -5.59
C TYR A 205 24.69 -28.62 -5.34
N PRO A 206 24.79 -29.94 -5.59
CA PRO A 206 23.71 -30.88 -5.33
C PRO A 206 23.31 -30.96 -3.86
N VAL A 207 24.27 -30.74 -2.94
CA VAL A 207 24.05 -30.76 -1.49
C VAL A 207 23.45 -29.46 -0.97
N CYS A 208 23.78 -28.34 -1.60
CA CYS A 208 23.33 -26.98 -1.21
C CYS A 208 22.10 -26.51 -1.95
N SER A 209 21.64 -27.19 -3.00
CA SER A 209 20.43 -26.84 -3.72
C SER A 209 19.22 -27.44 -3.01
N PHE A 210 18.25 -26.61 -2.66
CA PHE A 210 16.90 -27.07 -2.31
C PHE A 210 16.13 -27.53 -3.56
N LEU A 211 16.82 -28.03 -4.57
CA LEU A 211 16.24 -28.65 -5.74
C LEU A 211 15.61 -29.97 -5.32
N SER A 212 14.48 -30.30 -5.92
CA SER A 212 13.90 -31.62 -5.77
C SER A 212 14.90 -32.67 -6.21
N LYS A 213 14.78 -33.87 -5.66
CA LYS A 213 15.65 -34.98 -6.02
C LYS A 213 15.60 -35.29 -7.53
N GLU A 214 14.46 -34.99 -8.17
CA GLU A 214 14.22 -35.08 -9.61
C GLU A 214 15.07 -34.09 -10.42
N GLU A 215 15.09 -32.79 -10.07
CA GLU A 215 15.90 -31.80 -10.79
C GLU A 215 17.42 -32.07 -10.68
N SER A 216 17.88 -32.70 -9.59
CA SER A 216 19.30 -33.09 -9.47
C SER A 216 19.61 -34.34 -10.29
N HIS A 217 18.64 -35.23 -10.50
CA HIS A 217 18.78 -36.42 -11.35
C HIS A 217 18.83 -36.02 -12.83
N ASP A 218 17.91 -35.16 -13.26
CA ASP A 218 17.86 -34.64 -14.65
C ASP A 218 19.15 -33.93 -15.04
N LEU A 219 19.78 -33.20 -14.11
CA LEU A 219 21.06 -32.53 -14.36
C LEU A 219 22.24 -33.53 -14.47
N ILE A 220 22.19 -34.66 -13.79
CA ILE A 220 23.19 -35.72 -13.88
C ILE A 220 23.01 -36.49 -15.17
N ASP A 221 21.76 -36.79 -15.54
CA ASP A 221 21.40 -37.53 -16.74
C ASP A 221 21.70 -36.70 -18.01
N GLU A 222 21.35 -35.36 -18.04
CA GLU A 222 21.78 -34.47 -19.11
C GLU A 222 23.31 -34.39 -19.26
N ALA A 223 24.04 -34.38 -18.15
CA ALA A 223 25.51 -34.35 -18.19
C ALA A 223 26.09 -35.69 -18.64
N GLN A 224 25.37 -36.83 -18.54
CA GLN A 224 25.80 -38.15 -19.02
C GLN A 224 25.43 -38.38 -20.50
N GLU A 225 24.35 -37.77 -21.01
CA GLU A 225 23.94 -37.85 -22.42
C GLU A 225 24.83 -37.00 -23.34
N GLU A 226 25.52 -35.98 -22.83
CA GLU A 226 26.45 -35.14 -23.60
C GLU A 226 27.91 -35.70 -23.65
N LEU A 227 28.19 -36.85 -22.99
CA LEU A 227 29.46 -37.56 -22.97
C LEU A 227 29.48 -38.72 -23.94
#